data_c0275776afdae85b64560a293c8c6c3f
#
_entry.id   c0275776afdae85b64560a293c8c6c3f
#
_cell.length_a   1.000
_cell.length_b   1.000
_cell.length_c   1.000
_cell.angle_alpha   90.00
_cell.angle_beta   90.00
_cell.angle_gamma   90.00
#
_symmetry.space_group_name_H-M   'P 1'
#
loop_
_entity.id
_entity.type
_entity.pdbx_description
1 polymer ?
#
loop_
_entity_poly.entity_id
_entity_poly.type
_entity_poly.pdbx_seq_one_letter_code
_entity_poly.pdbx_strand_id
1 'polypeptide(L)'
;MARIASAEMKRKEMTEVEGTTRGKKERAIWDKQASGYDNRVLKVYKNAYDLSIQKIRSVLSPDQQVLEIGCGTGIISLGIAPYVEKVIATDISPQMISVAKSKGESSSVSNVDFRVCDGYSVPYDDESFDVVLLFNTLHVVKEPAALLHEAHRLLKPAGHLVSATDCYAEPVPFPVKLMLSAQKLLKLVGIIPFMWYYKKEDLHHLFERCSFAVVDADVLHPAPVNYYLLASKAVTSNKGRA
;
A
#
# COMPACT_ATOMS: atom_id res chain seq x y z
N MET A 1 17.92 -19.40 -19.43
CA MET A 1 17.63 -20.42 -18.40
C MET A 1 17.87 -19.92 -16.97
N ALA A 2 18.98 -19.24 -16.63
CA ALA A 2 19.23 -18.76 -15.26
C ALA A 2 18.17 -17.77 -14.73
N ARG A 3 17.61 -16.87 -15.54
CA ARG A 3 16.54 -15.93 -15.15
C ARG A 3 15.20 -16.62 -14.84
N ILE A 4 14.88 -17.72 -15.52
CA ILE A 4 13.64 -18.49 -15.30
C ILE A 4 13.76 -19.28 -13.98
N ALA A 5 14.92 -19.91 -13.72
CA ALA A 5 15.19 -20.62 -12.48
C ALA A 5 15.19 -19.67 -11.25
N SER A 6 15.71 -18.45 -11.39
CA SER A 6 15.66 -17.42 -10.35
C SER A 6 14.22 -16.97 -10.04
N ALA A 7 13.38 -16.80 -11.07
CA ALA A 7 11.97 -16.43 -10.90
C ALA A 7 11.15 -17.56 -10.27
N GLU A 8 11.44 -18.82 -10.60
CA GLU A 8 10.76 -19.98 -9.99
C GLU A 8 11.20 -20.21 -8.54
N MET A 9 12.48 -20.00 -8.22
CA MET A 9 12.98 -20.08 -6.86
C MET A 9 12.40 -18.97 -5.96
N LYS A 10 12.33 -17.74 -6.48
CA LYS A 10 11.66 -16.62 -5.80
C LYS A 10 10.16 -16.84 -5.66
N ARG A 11 9.51 -17.50 -6.63
CA ARG A 11 8.10 -17.89 -6.55
C ARG A 11 7.83 -18.92 -5.44
N LYS A 12 8.81 -19.79 -5.16
CA LYS A 12 8.76 -20.77 -4.08
C LYS A 12 8.96 -20.11 -2.71
N GLU A 13 9.85 -19.11 -2.60
CA GLU A 13 10.07 -18.32 -1.39
C GLU A 13 8.85 -17.47 -1.01
N MET A 14 8.07 -16.98 -2.00
CA MET A 14 6.81 -16.25 -1.75
C MET A 14 5.74 -17.10 -1.08
N THR A 15 5.75 -18.42 -1.23
CA THR A 15 4.81 -19.34 -0.56
C THR A 15 5.26 -19.72 0.86
N GLU A 16 6.51 -19.45 1.23
CA GLU A 16 7.11 -19.79 2.52
C GLU A 16 7.09 -18.65 3.57
N VAL A 17 6.46 -17.50 3.32
CA VAL A 17 6.29 -16.43 4.33
C VAL A 17 5.29 -16.83 5.44
N GLU A 18 5.41 -18.06 5.91
CA GLU A 18 4.62 -18.60 7.05
C GLU A 18 5.28 -18.35 8.42
N GLY A 19 6.22 -17.44 8.54
CA GLY A 19 7.28 -17.64 9.53
C GLY A 19 7.22 -16.82 10.81
N THR A 20 6.68 -15.62 10.92
CA THR A 20 6.75 -14.86 12.17
C THR A 20 5.42 -14.86 12.94
N THR A 21 5.50 -15.06 14.27
CA THR A 21 4.32 -14.99 15.17
C THR A 21 3.59 -13.64 15.04
N ARG A 22 4.31 -12.59 14.66
CA ARG A 22 3.81 -11.26 14.40
C ARG A 22 2.92 -11.22 13.15
N GLY A 23 3.41 -11.69 12.02
CA GLY A 23 2.65 -11.74 10.76
C GLY A 23 1.37 -12.57 10.88
N LYS A 24 1.38 -13.64 11.66
CA LYS A 24 0.20 -14.49 11.90
C LYS A 24 -0.96 -13.73 12.57
N LYS A 25 -0.69 -12.86 13.55
CA LYS A 25 -1.74 -12.06 14.21
C LYS A 25 -2.31 -10.98 13.29
N GLU A 26 -1.48 -10.29 12.57
CA GLU A 26 -1.91 -9.25 11.61
C GLU A 26 -2.73 -9.87 10.48
N ARG A 27 -2.24 -10.96 9.88
CA ARG A 27 -2.96 -11.75 8.88
C ARG A 27 -4.35 -12.16 9.35
N ALA A 28 -4.46 -12.75 10.54
CA ALA A 28 -5.74 -13.23 11.08
C ALA A 28 -6.78 -12.11 11.25
N ILE A 29 -6.37 -10.88 11.52
CA ILE A 29 -7.27 -9.72 11.60
C ILE A 29 -7.79 -9.36 10.21
N TRP A 30 -6.91 -9.28 9.21
CA TRP A 30 -7.28 -8.92 7.85
C TRP A 30 -8.08 -10.03 7.16
N ASP A 31 -7.77 -11.31 7.42
CA ASP A 31 -8.55 -12.45 6.94
C ASP A 31 -10.02 -12.35 7.38
N LYS A 32 -10.28 -12.00 8.65
CA LYS A 32 -11.64 -11.80 9.15
C LYS A 32 -12.36 -10.61 8.51
N GLN A 33 -11.61 -9.61 8.05
CA GLN A 33 -12.19 -8.40 7.47
C GLN A 33 -12.47 -8.51 5.96
N ALA A 34 -11.87 -9.48 5.26
CA ALA A 34 -11.94 -9.60 3.80
C ALA A 34 -13.39 -9.69 3.29
N SER A 35 -14.24 -10.50 3.96
CA SER A 35 -15.65 -10.59 3.60
C SER A 35 -16.36 -9.25 3.83
N GLY A 36 -16.97 -8.70 2.77
CA GLY A 36 -17.70 -7.44 2.79
C GLY A 36 -16.83 -6.19 3.00
N TYR A 37 -15.49 -6.31 2.85
CA TYR A 37 -14.57 -5.18 2.97
C TYR A 37 -14.94 -4.02 2.04
N ASP A 38 -15.11 -4.30 0.75
CA ASP A 38 -15.46 -3.29 -0.24
C ASP A 38 -16.75 -2.54 0.12
N ASN A 39 -17.79 -3.24 0.53
CA ASN A 39 -19.05 -2.61 0.93
C ASN A 39 -18.88 -1.65 2.11
N ARG A 40 -17.99 -1.97 3.05
CA ARG A 40 -17.71 -1.09 4.20
C ARG A 40 -16.90 0.13 3.81
N VAL A 41 -15.81 -0.05 3.07
CA VAL A 41 -14.90 1.06 2.73
C VAL A 41 -15.50 1.96 1.66
N LEU A 42 -16.12 1.40 0.62
CA LEU A 42 -16.71 2.19 -0.46
C LEU A 42 -17.96 2.97 -0.04
N LYS A 43 -18.65 2.54 1.02
CA LYS A 43 -19.75 3.32 1.60
C LYS A 43 -19.30 4.70 2.10
N VAL A 44 -18.05 4.80 2.58
CA VAL A 44 -17.50 6.03 3.17
C VAL A 44 -16.50 6.69 2.22
N TYR A 45 -15.64 5.91 1.59
CA TYR A 45 -14.45 6.42 0.88
C TYR A 45 -14.53 6.26 -0.64
N LYS A 46 -15.72 5.97 -1.23
CA LYS A 46 -15.82 5.77 -2.69
C LYS A 46 -15.17 6.90 -3.49
N ASN A 47 -15.52 8.15 -3.16
CA ASN A 47 -14.96 9.32 -3.85
C ASN A 47 -13.43 9.43 -3.67
N ALA A 48 -12.90 9.06 -2.49
CA ALA A 48 -11.47 9.05 -2.26
C ALA A 48 -10.76 7.99 -3.12
N TYR A 49 -11.34 6.80 -3.27
CA TYR A 49 -10.81 5.78 -4.18
C TYR A 49 -10.85 6.23 -5.65
N ASP A 50 -11.96 6.80 -6.09
CA ASP A 50 -12.10 7.33 -7.47
C ASP A 50 -11.07 8.43 -7.75
N LEU A 51 -10.89 9.37 -6.82
CA LEU A 51 -9.87 10.43 -6.89
C LEU A 51 -8.44 9.85 -6.85
N SER A 52 -8.21 8.83 -6.02
CA SER A 52 -6.92 8.13 -5.97
C SER A 52 -6.54 7.57 -7.34
N ILE A 53 -7.43 6.81 -7.95
CA ILE A 53 -7.22 6.23 -9.28
C ILE A 53 -6.94 7.32 -10.31
N GLN A 54 -7.72 8.41 -10.29
CA GLN A 54 -7.52 9.55 -11.19
C GLN A 54 -6.14 10.20 -11.01
N LYS A 55 -5.71 10.41 -9.75
CA LYS A 55 -4.39 10.99 -9.45
C LYS A 55 -3.24 10.06 -9.82
N ILE A 56 -3.35 8.78 -9.50
CA ILE A 56 -2.34 7.78 -9.89
C ILE A 56 -2.19 7.75 -11.41
N ARG A 57 -3.30 7.76 -12.14
CA ARG A 57 -3.31 7.74 -13.61
C ARG A 57 -2.49 8.86 -14.23
N SER A 58 -2.39 10.03 -13.60
CA SER A 58 -1.61 11.17 -14.13
C SER A 58 -0.09 10.92 -14.15
N VAL A 59 0.39 9.90 -13.43
CA VAL A 59 1.81 9.53 -13.33
C VAL A 59 2.10 8.15 -13.92
N LEU A 60 1.10 7.50 -14.53
CA LEU A 60 1.24 6.20 -15.16
C LEU A 60 1.50 6.29 -16.67
N SER A 61 2.24 5.32 -17.19
CA SER A 61 2.44 5.06 -18.62
C SER A 61 2.14 3.60 -18.95
N PRO A 62 1.71 3.28 -20.21
CA PRO A 62 1.32 1.93 -20.61
C PRO A 62 2.44 0.88 -20.56
N ASP A 63 3.69 1.29 -20.52
CA ASP A 63 4.88 0.44 -20.47
C ASP A 63 5.43 0.21 -19.05
N GLN A 64 4.76 0.75 -18.03
CA GLN A 64 5.23 0.68 -16.65
C GLN A 64 4.82 -0.61 -15.94
N GLN A 65 5.70 -1.05 -15.03
CA GLN A 65 5.44 -2.09 -14.05
C GLN A 65 5.18 -1.46 -12.68
N VAL A 66 4.03 -1.78 -12.11
CA VAL A 66 3.54 -1.22 -10.85
C VAL A 66 3.50 -2.29 -9.77
N LEU A 67 3.94 -1.96 -8.57
CA LEU A 67 3.78 -2.79 -7.37
C LEU A 67 2.80 -2.10 -6.42
N GLU A 68 1.77 -2.79 -5.97
CA GLU A 68 0.96 -2.37 -4.81
C GLU A 68 1.26 -3.27 -3.61
N ILE A 69 1.68 -2.68 -2.49
CA ILE A 69 1.91 -3.38 -1.22
C ILE A 69 0.75 -3.08 -0.27
N GLY A 70 0.07 -4.12 0.20
CA GLY A 70 -1.14 -4.00 1.00
C GLY A 70 -2.38 -3.72 0.13
N CYS A 71 -2.52 -4.43 -0.98
CA CYS A 71 -3.58 -4.19 -1.98
C CYS A 71 -5.00 -4.53 -1.48
N GLY A 72 -5.13 -5.22 -0.34
CA GLY A 72 -6.41 -5.70 0.18
C GLY A 72 -7.18 -6.50 -0.88
N THR A 73 -8.41 -6.09 -1.13
CA THR A 73 -9.29 -6.69 -2.14
C THR A 73 -9.04 -6.20 -3.57
N GLY A 74 -7.94 -5.47 -3.83
CA GLY A 74 -7.51 -5.08 -5.17
C GLY A 74 -8.28 -3.91 -5.80
N ILE A 75 -8.91 -3.03 -5.03
CA ILE A 75 -9.69 -1.90 -5.59
C ILE A 75 -8.80 -0.99 -6.44
N ILE A 76 -7.64 -0.59 -5.93
CA ILE A 76 -6.70 0.28 -6.64
C ILE A 76 -6.03 -0.48 -7.78
N SER A 77 -5.48 -1.67 -7.50
CA SER A 77 -4.80 -2.49 -8.52
C SER A 77 -5.67 -2.73 -9.76
N LEU A 78 -6.93 -3.12 -9.58
CA LEU A 78 -7.87 -3.34 -10.70
C LEU A 78 -8.24 -2.02 -11.40
N GLY A 79 -8.35 -0.93 -10.65
CA GLY A 79 -8.70 0.38 -11.20
C GLY A 79 -7.61 0.98 -12.08
N ILE A 80 -6.33 0.70 -11.78
CA ILE A 80 -5.19 1.23 -12.54
C ILE A 80 -4.69 0.29 -13.64
N ALA A 81 -5.02 -0.98 -13.59
CA ALA A 81 -4.55 -2.00 -14.52
C ALA A 81 -4.69 -1.63 -16.01
N PRO A 82 -5.78 -0.97 -16.46
CA PRO A 82 -5.92 -0.58 -17.86
C PRO A 82 -4.89 0.44 -18.37
N TYR A 83 -4.10 1.05 -17.47
CA TYR A 83 -3.20 2.16 -17.80
C TYR A 83 -1.71 1.80 -17.74
N VAL A 84 -1.37 0.54 -17.47
CA VAL A 84 0.00 0.06 -17.28
C VAL A 84 0.24 -1.29 -17.94
N GLU A 85 1.52 -1.65 -18.13
CA GLU A 85 1.88 -2.97 -18.65
C GLU A 85 1.45 -4.09 -17.68
N LYS A 86 1.80 -3.92 -16.40
CA LYS A 86 1.57 -4.95 -15.40
C LYS A 86 1.45 -4.37 -14.00
N VAL A 87 0.56 -4.95 -13.20
CA VAL A 87 0.46 -4.70 -11.76
C VAL A 87 0.82 -5.99 -11.02
N ILE A 88 1.76 -5.89 -10.09
CA ILE A 88 1.98 -6.89 -9.03
C ILE A 88 1.28 -6.34 -7.79
N ALA A 89 0.32 -7.07 -7.24
CA ALA A 89 -0.47 -6.63 -6.10
C ALA A 89 -0.30 -7.61 -4.94
N THR A 90 0.23 -7.12 -3.82
CA THR A 90 0.56 -7.98 -2.69
C THR A 90 -0.22 -7.59 -1.44
N ASP A 91 -0.62 -8.61 -0.67
CA ASP A 91 -1.21 -8.43 0.67
C ASP A 91 -0.78 -9.58 1.58
N ILE A 92 -0.70 -9.32 2.88
CA ILE A 92 -0.36 -10.35 3.87
C ILE A 92 -1.49 -11.36 4.08
N SER A 93 -2.74 -10.98 3.77
CA SER A 93 -3.95 -11.79 3.98
C SER A 93 -4.28 -12.64 2.76
N PRO A 94 -4.22 -13.97 2.86
CA PRO A 94 -4.70 -14.87 1.81
C PRO A 94 -6.18 -14.65 1.45
N GLN A 95 -7.01 -14.26 2.42
CA GLN A 95 -8.44 -14.02 2.20
C GLN A 95 -8.67 -12.75 1.38
N MET A 96 -7.91 -11.67 1.64
CA MET A 96 -7.93 -10.46 0.81
C MET A 96 -7.53 -10.78 -0.63
N ILE A 97 -6.44 -11.51 -0.81
CA ILE A 97 -5.95 -11.95 -2.13
C ILE A 97 -6.98 -12.85 -2.83
N SER A 98 -7.66 -13.73 -2.11
CA SER A 98 -8.73 -14.56 -2.70
C SER A 98 -9.88 -13.71 -3.26
N VAL A 99 -10.33 -12.71 -2.51
CA VAL A 99 -11.37 -11.76 -2.97
C VAL A 99 -10.85 -10.95 -4.18
N ALA A 100 -9.63 -10.45 -4.12
CA ALA A 100 -9.02 -9.69 -5.22
C ALA A 100 -8.94 -10.51 -6.51
N LYS A 101 -8.50 -11.78 -6.44
CA LYS A 101 -8.46 -12.70 -7.59
C LYS A 101 -9.84 -12.93 -8.19
N SER A 102 -10.85 -13.24 -7.36
CA SER A 102 -12.23 -13.44 -7.84
C SER A 102 -12.78 -12.21 -8.55
N LYS A 103 -12.44 -11.00 -8.09
CA LYS A 103 -12.81 -9.74 -8.76
C LYS A 103 -12.06 -9.58 -10.08
N GLY A 104 -10.75 -9.91 -10.11
CA GLY A 104 -9.94 -9.89 -11.33
C GLY A 104 -10.51 -10.83 -12.41
N GLU A 105 -10.86 -12.06 -12.04
CA GLU A 105 -11.46 -13.05 -12.93
C GLU A 105 -12.83 -12.60 -13.48
N SER A 106 -13.61 -11.86 -12.68
CA SER A 106 -14.91 -11.32 -13.07
C SER A 106 -14.82 -10.05 -13.93
N SER A 107 -13.63 -9.49 -14.07
CA SER A 107 -13.34 -8.29 -14.84
C SER A 107 -12.60 -8.67 -16.13
N SER A 108 -12.55 -7.75 -17.10
CA SER A 108 -11.73 -7.92 -18.31
C SER A 108 -10.24 -7.62 -18.08
N VAL A 109 -9.78 -7.61 -16.82
CA VAL A 109 -8.41 -7.27 -16.46
C VAL A 109 -7.56 -8.54 -16.35
N SER A 110 -6.51 -8.65 -17.16
CA SER A 110 -5.63 -9.84 -17.20
C SER A 110 -4.18 -9.55 -16.80
N ASN A 111 -3.82 -8.28 -16.58
CA ASN A 111 -2.45 -7.85 -16.31
C ASN A 111 -2.17 -7.56 -14.82
N VAL A 112 -3.01 -8.06 -13.91
CA VAL A 112 -2.77 -7.98 -12.46
C VAL A 112 -2.41 -9.34 -11.90
N ASP A 113 -1.28 -9.42 -11.18
CA ASP A 113 -0.82 -10.63 -10.50
C ASP A 113 -0.96 -10.45 -8.99
N PHE A 114 -1.99 -11.08 -8.41
CA PHE A 114 -2.28 -11.01 -6.98
C PHE A 114 -1.52 -12.09 -6.18
N ARG A 115 -0.73 -11.67 -5.19
CA ARG A 115 0.15 -12.57 -4.41
C ARG A 115 0.04 -12.32 -2.90
N VAL A 116 0.08 -13.41 -2.12
CA VAL A 116 0.26 -13.29 -0.67
C VAL A 116 1.73 -13.01 -0.39
N CYS A 117 2.03 -11.88 0.26
CA CYS A 117 3.40 -11.48 0.58
C CYS A 117 3.43 -10.54 1.78
N ASP A 118 4.49 -10.66 2.60
CA ASP A 118 4.80 -9.65 3.62
C ASP A 118 5.47 -8.45 2.92
N GLY A 119 4.88 -7.27 3.10
CA GLY A 119 5.36 -6.05 2.45
C GLY A 119 6.74 -5.57 2.91
N TYR A 120 7.30 -6.12 3.98
CA TYR A 120 8.64 -5.75 4.46
C TYR A 120 9.78 -6.44 3.72
N SER A 121 9.48 -7.48 2.95
CA SER A 121 10.46 -8.22 2.14
C SER A 121 9.75 -8.80 0.93
N VAL A 122 9.65 -8.02 -0.12
CA VAL A 122 9.00 -8.42 -1.37
C VAL A 122 10.05 -9.08 -2.26
N PRO A 123 9.86 -10.32 -2.74
CA PRO A 123 10.90 -11.10 -3.42
C PRO A 123 11.09 -10.67 -4.88
N TYR A 124 11.49 -9.43 -5.07
CA TYR A 124 11.92 -8.84 -6.32
C TYR A 124 13.29 -8.19 -6.17
N ASP A 125 14.01 -8.10 -7.28
CA ASP A 125 15.30 -7.42 -7.32
C ASP A 125 15.14 -5.92 -7.05
N ASP A 126 16.22 -5.27 -6.64
CA ASP A 126 16.27 -3.82 -6.52
C ASP A 126 15.88 -3.18 -7.87
N GLU A 127 15.25 -2.02 -7.80
CA GLU A 127 14.92 -1.22 -8.98
C GLU A 127 14.07 -1.96 -10.04
N SER A 128 13.11 -2.78 -9.57
CA SER A 128 12.24 -3.59 -10.44
C SER A 128 10.98 -2.85 -10.92
N PHE A 129 10.54 -1.80 -10.21
CA PHE A 129 9.26 -1.17 -10.46
C PHE A 129 9.39 0.32 -10.77
N ASP A 130 8.54 0.79 -11.69
CA ASP A 130 8.44 2.20 -12.06
C ASP A 130 7.64 2.99 -11.02
N VAL A 131 6.60 2.35 -10.47
CA VAL A 131 5.72 2.93 -9.44
C VAL A 131 5.46 1.91 -8.33
N VAL A 132 5.55 2.36 -7.09
CA VAL A 132 5.11 1.60 -5.91
C VAL A 132 3.94 2.32 -5.25
N LEU A 133 2.91 1.56 -4.88
CA LEU A 133 1.69 2.06 -4.27
C LEU A 133 1.54 1.55 -2.84
N LEU A 134 1.15 2.45 -1.91
CA LEU A 134 0.86 2.17 -0.50
C LEU A 134 -0.47 2.84 -0.12
N PHE A 135 -1.59 2.20 -0.47
CA PHE A 135 -2.92 2.76 -0.21
C PHE A 135 -3.52 2.20 1.08
N ASN A 136 -3.78 3.11 2.04
CA ASN A 136 -4.33 2.80 3.36
C ASN A 136 -3.53 1.73 4.14
N THR A 137 -2.21 1.67 3.89
CA THR A 137 -1.30 0.67 4.46
C THR A 137 -0.44 1.24 5.58
N LEU A 138 0.13 2.45 5.40
CA LEU A 138 1.12 3.01 6.34
C LEU A 138 0.59 3.19 7.77
N HIS A 139 -0.70 3.48 7.93
CA HIS A 139 -1.27 3.69 9.27
C HIS A 139 -1.62 2.38 10.01
N VAL A 140 -1.61 1.22 9.33
CA VAL A 140 -1.94 -0.08 9.93
C VAL A 140 -0.76 -1.02 10.08
N VAL A 141 0.41 -0.68 9.55
CA VAL A 141 1.65 -1.45 9.71
C VAL A 141 2.44 -0.96 10.92
N LYS A 142 3.16 -1.85 11.59
CA LYS A 142 3.91 -1.50 12.81
C LYS A 142 5.20 -0.74 12.53
N GLU A 143 5.86 -1.03 11.43
CA GLU A 143 7.15 -0.46 11.04
C GLU A 143 7.05 0.25 9.68
N PRO A 144 6.36 1.40 9.62
CA PRO A 144 6.12 2.09 8.36
C PRO A 144 7.41 2.56 7.67
N ALA A 145 8.46 2.88 8.44
CA ALA A 145 9.77 3.22 7.88
C ALA A 145 10.43 2.02 7.17
N ALA A 146 10.32 0.80 7.74
CA ALA A 146 10.84 -0.40 7.08
C ALA A 146 10.11 -0.69 5.76
N LEU A 147 8.78 -0.50 5.73
CA LEU A 147 7.98 -0.63 4.52
C LEU A 147 8.38 0.40 3.45
N LEU A 148 8.63 1.64 3.84
CA LEU A 148 9.11 2.69 2.94
C LEU A 148 10.53 2.40 2.42
N HIS A 149 11.43 1.87 3.25
CA HIS A 149 12.76 1.46 2.78
C HIS A 149 12.68 0.31 1.77
N GLU A 150 11.76 -0.65 1.97
CA GLU A 150 11.53 -1.71 0.98
C GLU A 150 10.95 -1.14 -0.31
N ALA A 151 9.97 -0.24 -0.24
CA ALA A 151 9.46 0.48 -1.40
C ALA A 151 10.58 1.25 -2.15
N HIS A 152 11.48 1.92 -1.39
CA HIS A 152 12.62 2.62 -1.95
C HIS A 152 13.59 1.68 -2.66
N ARG A 153 13.89 0.51 -2.08
CA ARG A 153 14.74 -0.51 -2.70
C ARG A 153 14.18 -0.98 -4.04
N LEU A 154 12.87 -1.24 -4.08
CA LEU A 154 12.16 -1.80 -5.23
C LEU A 154 11.93 -0.80 -6.36
N LEU A 155 11.91 0.50 -6.06
CA LEU A 155 11.72 1.56 -7.06
C LEU A 155 12.96 1.74 -7.92
N LYS A 156 12.76 1.83 -9.23
CA LYS A 156 13.77 2.27 -10.20
C LYS A 156 14.26 3.69 -9.87
N PRO A 157 15.46 4.08 -10.33
CA PRO A 157 15.85 5.50 -10.35
C PRO A 157 14.76 6.35 -11.02
N ALA A 158 14.42 7.50 -10.44
CA ALA A 158 13.31 8.35 -10.85
C ALA A 158 11.90 7.70 -10.79
N GLY A 159 11.75 6.53 -10.17
CA GLY A 159 10.46 5.91 -9.90
C GLY A 159 9.65 6.69 -8.86
N HIS A 160 8.34 6.46 -8.86
CA HIS A 160 7.39 7.18 -8.00
C HIS A 160 6.82 6.27 -6.91
N LEU A 161 6.78 6.80 -5.68
CA LEU A 161 5.97 6.25 -4.60
C LEU A 161 4.68 7.05 -4.50
N VAL A 162 3.54 6.36 -4.56
CA VAL A 162 2.23 6.98 -4.34
C VAL A 162 1.58 6.35 -3.12
N SER A 163 1.10 7.17 -2.20
CA SER A 163 0.38 6.69 -1.02
C SER A 163 -0.88 7.49 -0.75
N ALA A 164 -1.86 6.83 -0.11
CA ALA A 164 -2.92 7.50 0.61
C ALA A 164 -2.99 6.92 2.01
N THR A 165 -3.11 7.77 3.02
CA THR A 165 -3.00 7.36 4.43
C THR A 165 -3.99 8.13 5.28
N ASP A 166 -4.73 7.41 6.13
CA ASP A 166 -5.63 8.06 7.09
C ASP A 166 -4.84 8.76 8.19
N CYS A 167 -5.07 10.07 8.32
CA CYS A 167 -4.45 10.96 9.31
C CYS A 167 -5.40 11.19 10.49
N TYR A 168 -5.47 10.22 11.40
CA TYR A 168 -6.39 10.23 12.55
C TYR A 168 -6.05 11.25 13.64
N ALA A 169 -4.89 11.90 13.61
CA ALA A 169 -4.52 12.96 14.54
C ALA A 169 -4.87 14.36 14.03
N GLU A 170 -5.37 14.47 12.80
CA GLU A 170 -5.93 15.74 12.29
C GLU A 170 -7.21 16.14 13.05
N PRO A 171 -7.50 17.43 13.13
CA PRO A 171 -8.77 17.89 13.68
C PRO A 171 -9.96 17.32 12.92
N VAL A 172 -10.93 16.76 13.65
CA VAL A 172 -12.13 16.16 13.08
C VAL A 172 -13.38 16.67 13.80
N PRO A 173 -14.56 16.69 13.14
CA PRO A 173 -15.83 17.02 13.78
C PRO A 173 -16.14 16.13 14.98
N PHE A 174 -16.93 16.65 15.94
CA PHE A 174 -17.21 15.96 17.21
C PHE A 174 -17.72 14.52 17.04
N PRO A 175 -18.66 14.20 16.11
CA PRO A 175 -19.12 12.81 15.93
C PRO A 175 -17.99 11.87 15.52
N VAL A 176 -17.08 12.32 14.65
CA VAL A 176 -15.90 11.54 14.20
C VAL A 176 -14.91 11.37 15.37
N LYS A 177 -14.72 12.43 16.18
CA LYS A 177 -13.87 12.36 17.37
C LYS A 177 -14.36 11.29 18.37
N LEU A 178 -15.67 11.20 18.58
CA LEU A 178 -16.26 10.17 19.44
C LEU A 178 -16.03 8.77 18.88
N MET A 179 -16.21 8.57 17.57
CA MET A 179 -15.92 7.30 16.88
C MET A 179 -14.44 6.91 17.03
N LEU A 180 -13.51 7.83 16.81
CA LEU A 180 -12.07 7.58 16.96
C LEU A 180 -11.70 7.25 18.41
N SER A 181 -12.36 7.86 19.38
CA SER A 181 -12.17 7.53 20.81
C SER A 181 -12.62 6.11 21.13
N ALA A 182 -13.77 5.68 20.60
CA ALA A 182 -14.24 4.29 20.72
C ALA A 182 -13.27 3.31 20.04
N GLN A 183 -12.72 3.64 18.86
CA GLN A 183 -11.70 2.83 18.19
C GLN A 183 -10.43 2.67 19.04
N LYS A 184 -9.96 3.71 19.74
CA LYS A 184 -8.82 3.60 20.65
C LYS A 184 -9.06 2.57 21.76
N LEU A 185 -10.27 2.54 22.30
CA LEU A 185 -10.65 1.56 23.31
C LEU A 185 -10.70 0.14 22.73
N LEU A 186 -11.33 -0.05 21.56
CA LEU A 186 -11.39 -1.34 20.86
C LEU A 186 -10.01 -1.88 20.47
N LYS A 187 -9.05 -0.99 20.16
CA LYS A 187 -7.66 -1.35 19.93
C LYS A 187 -6.99 -1.94 21.18
N LEU A 188 -7.26 -1.38 22.37
CA LEU A 188 -6.69 -1.88 23.62
C LEU A 188 -7.11 -3.32 23.92
N VAL A 189 -8.34 -3.71 23.55
CA VAL A 189 -8.87 -5.07 23.72
C VAL A 189 -8.63 -5.98 22.49
N GLY A 190 -7.86 -5.52 21.50
CA GLY A 190 -7.44 -6.32 20.34
C GLY A 190 -8.55 -6.65 19.33
N ILE A 191 -9.66 -5.91 19.33
CA ILE A 191 -10.79 -6.11 18.41
C ILE A 191 -10.49 -5.51 17.03
N ILE A 192 -9.74 -4.39 16.98
CA ILE A 192 -9.32 -3.75 15.74
C ILE A 192 -7.81 -3.86 15.56
N PRO A 193 -7.30 -3.75 14.30
CA PRO A 193 -5.88 -3.82 14.01
C PRO A 193 -5.10 -2.70 14.72
N PHE A 194 -3.78 -2.88 14.75
CA PHE A 194 -2.86 -1.82 15.13
C PHE A 194 -3.07 -0.62 14.20
N MET A 195 -3.03 0.60 14.76
CA MET A 195 -3.17 1.84 13.98
C MET A 195 -2.24 2.91 14.53
N TRP A 196 -1.54 3.59 13.62
CA TRP A 196 -0.89 4.86 13.87
C TRP A 196 -1.89 6.02 13.77
N TYR A 197 -1.64 7.07 14.53
CA TYR A 197 -2.42 8.31 14.49
C TYR A 197 -1.52 9.42 13.95
N TYR A 198 -1.46 9.53 12.62
CA TYR A 198 -0.65 10.53 11.94
C TYR A 198 -1.38 11.87 11.82
N LYS A 199 -0.59 12.96 11.84
CA LYS A 199 -0.90 14.20 11.15
C LYS A 199 -0.26 14.18 9.77
N LYS A 200 -0.67 15.10 8.89
CA LYS A 200 -0.06 15.22 7.54
C LYS A 200 1.45 15.50 7.61
N GLU A 201 1.86 16.35 8.53
CA GLU A 201 3.27 16.70 8.77
C GLU A 201 4.11 15.46 9.16
N ASP A 202 3.56 14.55 9.97
CA ASP A 202 4.25 13.33 10.38
C ASP A 202 4.58 12.44 9.16
N LEU A 203 3.68 12.40 8.17
CA LEU A 203 3.91 11.65 6.93
C LEU A 203 5.00 12.30 6.07
N HIS A 204 5.01 13.63 5.93
CA HIS A 204 6.09 14.32 5.22
C HIS A 204 7.46 14.00 5.83
N HIS A 205 7.59 14.14 7.17
CA HIS A 205 8.84 13.80 7.88
C HIS A 205 9.20 12.31 7.76
N LEU A 206 8.21 11.42 7.75
CA LEU A 206 8.45 9.99 7.56
C LEU A 206 9.02 9.70 6.16
N PHE A 207 8.45 10.31 5.11
CA PHE A 207 8.90 10.15 3.73
C PHE A 207 10.32 10.69 3.53
N GLU A 208 10.60 11.90 4.02
CA GLU A 208 11.92 12.53 3.96
C GLU A 208 12.99 11.68 4.62
N ARG A 209 12.73 11.16 5.83
CA ARG A 209 13.66 10.28 6.55
C ARG A 209 13.92 8.95 5.82
N CYS A 210 12.98 8.51 4.99
CA CYS A 210 13.13 7.31 4.17
C CYS A 210 13.63 7.62 2.75
N SER A 211 14.25 8.79 2.54
CA SER A 211 14.87 9.21 1.28
C SER A 211 13.87 9.38 0.12
N PHE A 212 12.66 9.84 0.43
CA PHE A 212 11.68 10.27 -0.55
C PHE A 212 11.50 11.79 -0.54
N ALA A 213 11.44 12.39 -1.73
CA ALA A 213 11.07 13.79 -1.93
C ALA A 213 9.59 13.87 -2.32
N VAL A 214 8.77 14.52 -1.49
CA VAL A 214 7.35 14.73 -1.79
C VAL A 214 7.21 15.73 -2.95
N VAL A 215 6.50 15.33 -4.00
CA VAL A 215 6.29 16.10 -5.24
C VAL A 215 4.90 16.72 -5.29
N ASP A 216 3.87 15.97 -4.85
CA ASP A 216 2.49 16.41 -4.78
C ASP A 216 1.79 15.85 -3.53
N ALA A 217 0.84 16.60 -3.00
CA ALA A 217 0.07 16.21 -1.84
C ALA A 217 -1.36 16.76 -1.91
N ASP A 218 -2.36 15.96 -1.47
CA ASP A 218 -3.75 16.36 -1.50
C ASP A 218 -4.59 15.66 -0.42
N VAL A 219 -5.76 16.22 -0.11
CA VAL A 219 -6.74 15.62 0.79
C VAL A 219 -7.82 14.94 -0.03
N LEU A 220 -7.86 13.61 0.00
CA LEU A 220 -8.85 12.81 -0.74
C LEU A 220 -10.18 12.68 0.00
N HIS A 221 -10.13 12.72 1.34
CA HIS A 221 -11.29 12.67 2.22
C HIS A 221 -11.07 13.58 3.44
N PRO A 222 -12.07 14.40 3.83
CA PRO A 222 -11.84 15.46 4.83
C PRO A 222 -11.93 14.98 6.28
N ALA A 223 -12.67 13.90 6.59
CA ALA A 223 -12.89 13.47 7.99
C ALA A 223 -13.33 12.00 8.12
N PRO A 224 -12.47 11.08 8.63
CA PRO A 224 -11.06 11.33 8.91
C PRO A 224 -10.30 11.77 7.67
N VAL A 225 -9.26 12.57 7.86
CA VAL A 225 -8.46 13.03 6.72
C VAL A 225 -7.76 11.84 6.08
N ASN A 226 -8.05 11.58 4.79
CA ASN A 226 -7.27 10.65 3.98
C ASN A 226 -6.34 11.48 3.08
N TYR A 227 -5.04 11.32 3.28
CA TYR A 227 -4.01 12.20 2.72
C TYR A 227 -3.18 11.48 1.68
N TYR A 228 -3.21 12.02 0.47
CA TYR A 228 -2.46 11.55 -0.69
C TYR A 228 -1.07 12.18 -0.70
N LEU A 229 -0.07 11.38 -1.01
CA LEU A 229 1.31 11.82 -1.29
C LEU A 229 1.81 11.14 -2.55
N LEU A 230 2.33 11.95 -3.47
CA LEU A 230 3.19 11.52 -4.56
C LEU A 230 4.63 11.91 -4.20
N ALA A 231 5.53 10.96 -4.21
CA ALA A 231 6.93 11.20 -3.92
C ALA A 231 7.83 10.53 -4.95
N SER A 232 8.99 11.12 -5.19
CA SER A 232 10.05 10.53 -6.00
C SER A 232 11.15 9.97 -5.11
N LYS A 233 11.85 8.96 -5.59
CA LYS A 233 13.09 8.47 -4.97
C LYS A 233 14.10 9.62 -4.99
N ALA A 234 14.53 10.08 -3.80
CA ALA A 234 15.51 11.17 -3.71
C ALA A 234 16.83 10.71 -4.33
N VAL A 235 17.31 11.47 -5.29
CA VAL A 235 18.64 11.24 -5.88
C VAL A 235 19.66 11.58 -4.79
N THR A 236 20.31 10.57 -4.22
CA THR A 236 21.48 10.79 -3.37
C THR A 236 22.57 11.38 -4.26
N SER A 237 22.69 12.70 -4.25
CA SER A 237 23.85 13.36 -4.84
C SER A 237 25.08 12.85 -4.09
N ASN A 238 25.87 12.03 -4.74
CA ASN A 238 27.16 11.58 -4.23
C ASN A 238 28.10 12.79 -4.18
N LYS A 239 27.87 13.70 -3.22
CA LYS A 239 28.78 14.80 -2.92
C LYS A 239 29.93 14.24 -2.12
N GLY A 240 31.02 13.96 -2.80
CA GLY A 240 32.36 14.10 -2.22
C GLY A 240 32.95 12.83 -1.59
N ARG A 241 33.64 12.04 -2.38
CA ARG A 241 35.00 11.64 -2.02
C ARG A 241 35.94 12.25 -3.06
N ALA A 242 36.39 13.45 -2.79
CA ALA A 242 37.64 14.00 -3.29
C ALA A 242 38.68 13.84 -2.17
#